data_66474f99c43f609b755dadd2d46cdce1
#
_entry.id   66474f99c43f609b755dadd2d46cdce1
#
_cell.length_a   1.000
_cell.length_b   1.000
_cell.length_c   1.000
_cell.angle_alpha   90.00
_cell.angle_beta   90.00
_cell.angle_gamma   90.00
#
_symmetry.space_group_name_H-M   'P 1'
#
loop_
_entity.id
_entity.type
_entity.pdbx_description
1 polymer ?
#
loop_
_entity_poly.entity_id
_entity_poly.type
_entity_poly.pdbx_seq_one_letter_code
_entity_poly.pdbx_strand_id
1 'polypeptide(L)'
;MKKLLILFLLASVMLSMCSGCTVEKTVESAQAVTVLKVIKPNYISDFTQNIAEFNEANPDIQVKFIDAPTSTEKRHQLYVSALSGKDSSIDIYWINDEWTKEFVEQKYIKALDG
;
A
#
# COMPACT_ATOMS: atom_id res chain seq x y z
N MET A 1 70.55 16.00 11.31
CA MET A 1 69.43 16.52 12.11
C MET A 1 68.38 17.26 11.27
N LYS A 2 68.75 18.07 10.28
CA LYS A 2 67.73 18.79 9.44
C LYS A 2 66.84 17.85 8.58
N LYS A 3 67.35 16.70 8.12
CA LYS A 3 66.57 15.74 7.28
C LYS A 3 65.55 14.95 8.10
N LEU A 4 65.80 14.76 9.41
CA LEU A 4 64.85 14.05 10.29
C LEU A 4 63.65 14.93 10.66
N LEU A 5 63.86 16.23 10.76
CA LEU A 5 62.81 17.20 11.04
C LEU A 5 61.81 17.36 9.88
N ILE A 6 62.31 17.28 8.66
CA ILE A 6 61.47 17.38 7.43
C ILE A 6 60.60 16.12 7.28
N LEU A 7 61.11 14.95 7.66
CA LEU A 7 60.33 13.72 7.60
C LEU A 7 59.16 13.71 8.61
N PHE A 8 59.37 14.29 9.77
CA PHE A 8 58.30 14.44 10.77
C PHE A 8 57.22 15.46 10.38
N LEU A 9 57.60 16.53 9.67
CA LEU A 9 56.65 17.52 9.17
C LEU A 9 55.79 16.99 8.02
N LEU A 10 56.32 16.12 7.18
CA LEU A 10 55.55 15.48 6.09
C LEU A 10 54.58 14.40 6.58
N ALA A 11 54.89 13.73 7.71
CA ALA A 11 53.99 12.73 8.28
C ALA A 11 52.77 13.37 8.98
N SER A 12 52.91 14.61 9.45
CA SER A 12 51.81 15.34 10.12
C SER A 12 50.75 15.91 9.16
N VAL A 13 51.09 16.12 7.86
CA VAL A 13 50.16 16.65 6.87
C VAL A 13 49.25 15.59 6.24
N MET A 14 49.68 14.31 6.27
CA MET A 14 48.90 13.22 5.70
C MET A 14 47.78 12.69 6.61
N LEU A 15 47.70 13.10 7.88
CA LEU A 15 46.70 12.60 8.83
C LEU A 15 45.45 13.51 8.95
N SER A 16 45.38 14.59 8.16
CA SER A 16 44.30 15.60 8.25
C SER A 16 43.22 15.47 7.14
N MET A 17 43.28 14.48 6.27
CA MET A 17 42.34 14.33 5.17
C MET A 17 41.36 13.16 5.30
N CYS A 18 41.15 12.60 6.47
CA CYS A 18 40.09 11.66 6.76
C CYS A 18 39.01 12.27 7.66
N SER A 19 38.55 13.50 7.36
CA SER A 19 37.21 13.92 7.74
C SER A 19 36.25 13.30 6.74
N GLY A 20 36.00 12.01 6.92
CA GLY A 20 34.93 11.30 6.26
C GLY A 20 33.62 12.02 6.57
N CYS A 21 33.05 12.65 5.58
CA CYS A 21 31.64 12.98 5.55
C CYS A 21 30.89 11.65 5.78
N THR A 22 30.51 11.36 6.99
CA THR A 22 29.41 10.42 7.25
C THR A 22 28.19 11.10 6.70
N VAL A 23 27.87 10.80 5.44
CA VAL A 23 26.52 10.96 4.93
C VAL A 23 25.69 10.02 5.80
N GLU A 24 25.11 10.56 6.84
CA GLU A 24 24.04 9.94 7.58
C GLU A 24 22.91 9.75 6.57
N LYS A 25 22.90 8.58 5.92
CA LYS A 25 21.82 8.15 5.07
C LYS A 25 20.67 7.96 6.03
N THR A 26 19.88 9.03 6.20
CA THR A 26 18.57 8.93 6.82
C THR A 26 17.84 7.86 6.00
N VAL A 27 17.78 6.66 6.53
CA VAL A 27 16.90 5.61 6.03
C VAL A 27 15.52 6.11 6.43
N GLU A 28 14.93 6.94 5.55
CA GLU A 28 13.52 7.22 5.59
C GLU A 28 12.86 5.86 5.46
N SER A 29 12.38 5.36 6.58
CA SER A 29 11.60 4.13 6.64
C SER A 29 10.42 4.36 5.70
N ALA A 30 10.50 3.83 4.49
CA ALA A 30 9.39 3.82 3.56
C ALA A 30 8.26 3.08 4.27
N GLN A 31 7.32 3.82 4.83
CA GLN A 31 6.17 3.27 5.50
C GLN A 31 5.39 2.50 4.44
N ALA A 32 5.20 1.20 4.66
CA ALA A 32 4.53 0.35 3.69
C ALA A 32 3.09 0.81 3.53
N VAL A 33 2.75 1.31 2.34
CA VAL A 33 1.39 1.74 2.02
C VAL A 33 0.49 0.52 1.86
N THR A 34 -0.58 0.46 2.64
CA THR A 34 -1.62 -0.57 2.50
C THR A 34 -2.56 -0.17 1.36
N VAL A 35 -2.72 -1.02 0.35
CA VAL A 35 -3.64 -0.79 -0.75
C VAL A 35 -4.88 -1.65 -0.57
N LEU A 36 -6.04 -1.02 -0.36
CA LEU A 36 -7.35 -1.69 -0.29
C LEU A 36 -8.01 -1.66 -1.68
N LYS A 37 -8.32 -2.82 -2.20
CA LYS A 37 -8.99 -2.98 -3.50
C LYS A 37 -10.47 -3.23 -3.29
N VAL A 38 -11.29 -2.30 -3.78
CA VAL A 38 -12.74 -2.33 -3.66
C VAL A 38 -13.34 -2.65 -5.02
N ILE A 39 -14.06 -3.76 -5.15
CA ILE A 39 -14.78 -4.08 -6.38
C ILE A 39 -16.22 -3.52 -6.32
N LYS A 40 -16.60 -2.75 -7.33
CA LYS A 40 -17.91 -2.09 -7.44
C LYS A 40 -18.50 -2.23 -8.84
N PRO A 41 -19.83 -2.11 -9.00
CA PRO A 41 -20.43 -1.96 -10.33
C PRO A 41 -19.88 -0.74 -11.06
N ASN A 42 -19.63 -0.85 -12.35
CA ASN A 42 -19.05 0.22 -13.16
C ASN A 42 -19.96 1.45 -13.34
N TYR A 43 -21.26 1.33 -13.10
CA TYR A 43 -22.21 2.45 -13.14
C TYR A 43 -22.19 3.31 -11.87
N ILE A 44 -21.46 2.88 -10.84
CA ILE A 44 -21.27 3.68 -9.62
C ILE A 44 -20.01 4.53 -9.82
N SER A 45 -20.20 5.77 -10.27
CA SER A 45 -19.10 6.68 -10.61
C SER A 45 -18.82 7.75 -9.56
N ASP A 46 -19.78 8.04 -8.67
CA ASP A 46 -19.76 9.27 -7.89
C ASP A 46 -18.80 9.27 -6.68
N PHE A 47 -18.11 8.16 -6.45
CA PHE A 47 -17.17 8.06 -5.33
C PHE A 47 -15.72 8.45 -5.64
N THR A 48 -15.41 8.83 -6.87
CA THR A 48 -14.02 9.11 -7.27
C THR A 48 -13.43 10.26 -6.46
N GLN A 49 -14.20 11.32 -6.23
CA GLN A 49 -13.76 12.46 -5.44
C GLN A 49 -13.56 12.08 -3.97
N ASN A 50 -14.54 11.38 -3.38
CA ASN A 50 -14.46 10.93 -1.99
C ASN A 50 -13.25 10.04 -1.73
N ILE A 51 -12.92 9.16 -2.69
CA ILE A 51 -11.73 8.31 -2.59
C ILE A 51 -10.43 9.12 -2.74
N ALA A 52 -10.40 10.12 -3.61
CA ALA A 52 -9.24 10.98 -3.72
C ALA A 52 -8.98 11.74 -2.40
N GLU A 53 -10.02 12.32 -1.81
CA GLU A 53 -9.96 13.00 -0.51
C GLU A 53 -9.56 12.03 0.62
N PHE A 54 -10.10 10.81 0.64
CA PHE A 54 -9.71 9.79 1.59
C PHE A 54 -8.23 9.42 1.47
N ASN A 55 -7.77 9.16 0.25
CA ASN A 55 -6.40 8.76 -0.03
C ASN A 55 -5.39 9.88 0.31
N GLU A 56 -5.78 11.14 0.12
CA GLU A 56 -4.98 12.30 0.51
C GLU A 56 -4.89 12.42 2.03
N ALA A 57 -6.00 12.21 2.73
CA ALA A 57 -6.05 12.27 4.19
C ALA A 57 -5.38 11.08 4.88
N ASN A 58 -5.20 9.95 4.18
CA ASN A 58 -4.66 8.71 4.73
C ASN A 58 -3.49 8.18 3.88
N PRO A 59 -2.30 8.78 3.96
CA PRO A 59 -1.17 8.41 3.10
C PRO A 59 -0.71 6.96 3.26
N ASP A 60 -0.98 6.35 4.42
CA ASP A 60 -0.61 4.97 4.74
C ASP A 60 -1.61 3.94 4.18
N ILE A 61 -2.81 4.38 3.77
CA ILE A 61 -3.88 3.54 3.26
C ILE A 61 -4.39 4.13 1.95
N GLN A 62 -4.32 3.37 0.88
CA GLN A 62 -4.80 3.78 -0.43
C GLN A 62 -5.94 2.88 -0.89
N VAL A 63 -7.09 3.47 -1.20
CA VAL A 63 -8.23 2.75 -1.78
C VAL A 63 -8.15 2.80 -3.30
N LYS A 64 -8.34 1.65 -3.94
CA LYS A 64 -8.42 1.51 -5.40
C LYS A 64 -9.67 0.78 -5.81
N PHE A 65 -10.41 1.33 -6.77
CA PHE A 65 -11.57 0.67 -7.33
C PHE A 65 -11.20 -0.30 -8.46
N ILE A 66 -11.95 -1.40 -8.49
CA ILE A 66 -11.98 -2.38 -9.59
C ILE A 66 -13.41 -2.41 -10.09
N ASP A 67 -13.61 -2.22 -11.39
CA ASP A 67 -14.94 -2.26 -11.98
C ASP A 67 -15.40 -3.70 -12.19
N ALA A 68 -16.57 -4.02 -11.64
CA ALA A 68 -17.25 -5.29 -11.86
C ALA A 68 -18.18 -5.21 -13.09
N PRO A 69 -18.59 -6.38 -13.67
CA PRO A 69 -19.57 -6.42 -14.74
C PRO A 69 -20.85 -5.67 -14.40
N THR A 70 -21.46 -5.01 -15.41
CA THR A 70 -22.74 -4.31 -15.26
C THR A 70 -23.88 -5.29 -14.97
N SER A 71 -23.88 -6.46 -15.61
CA SER A 71 -24.88 -7.51 -15.39
C SER A 71 -24.82 -8.02 -13.95
N THR A 72 -25.94 -7.93 -13.26
CA THR A 72 -26.10 -8.40 -11.88
C THR A 72 -25.73 -9.88 -11.73
N GLU A 73 -26.19 -10.71 -12.66
CA GLU A 73 -25.91 -12.15 -12.67
C GLU A 73 -24.42 -12.44 -12.86
N LYS A 74 -23.77 -11.82 -13.87
CA LYS A 74 -22.33 -12.00 -14.10
C LYS A 74 -21.50 -11.50 -12.91
N ARG A 75 -21.93 -10.43 -12.29
CA ARG A 75 -21.27 -9.88 -11.09
C ARG A 75 -21.41 -10.83 -9.90
N HIS A 76 -22.61 -11.39 -9.68
CA HIS A 76 -22.83 -12.40 -8.65
C HIS A 76 -21.93 -13.62 -8.85
N GLN A 77 -21.90 -14.18 -10.05
CA GLN A 77 -21.04 -15.32 -10.40
C GLN A 77 -19.56 -15.02 -10.17
N LEU A 78 -19.10 -13.81 -10.56
CA LEU A 78 -17.73 -13.38 -10.33
C LEU A 78 -17.41 -13.36 -8.82
N TYR A 79 -18.28 -12.77 -8.02
CA TYR A 79 -18.06 -12.65 -6.57
C TYR A 79 -18.08 -14.01 -5.88
N VAL A 80 -19.04 -14.86 -6.20
CA VAL A 80 -19.09 -16.23 -5.66
C VAL A 80 -17.84 -17.01 -6.04
N SER A 81 -17.39 -16.91 -7.28
CA SER A 81 -16.16 -17.58 -7.73
C SER A 81 -14.91 -17.09 -6.98
N ALA A 82 -14.76 -15.78 -6.83
CA ALA A 82 -13.62 -15.20 -6.13
C ALA A 82 -13.63 -15.56 -4.63
N LEU A 83 -14.77 -15.41 -3.96
CA LEU A 83 -14.90 -15.65 -2.53
C LEU A 83 -14.78 -17.14 -2.18
N SER A 84 -15.39 -18.03 -2.96
CA SER A 84 -15.25 -19.49 -2.77
C SER A 84 -13.83 -19.97 -3.06
N GLY A 85 -13.15 -19.36 -4.04
CA GLY A 85 -11.75 -19.61 -4.35
C GLY A 85 -10.75 -18.99 -3.38
N LYS A 86 -11.23 -18.21 -2.38
CA LYS A 86 -10.41 -17.46 -1.43
C LYS A 86 -9.42 -16.52 -2.14
N ASP A 87 -9.89 -15.87 -3.20
CA ASP A 87 -9.11 -14.88 -3.93
C ASP A 87 -8.82 -13.67 -3.03
N SER A 88 -7.57 -13.46 -2.71
CA SER A 88 -7.09 -12.34 -1.89
C SER A 88 -6.77 -11.08 -2.69
N SER A 89 -7.10 -11.06 -3.99
CA SER A 89 -6.85 -9.90 -4.85
C SER A 89 -7.84 -8.75 -4.63
N ILE A 90 -8.96 -9.01 -3.94
CA ILE A 90 -10.03 -8.05 -3.65
C ILE A 90 -10.29 -8.06 -2.15
N ASP A 91 -10.29 -6.88 -1.54
CA ASP A 91 -10.45 -6.72 -0.09
C ASP A 91 -11.90 -6.41 0.29
N ILE A 92 -12.61 -5.63 -0.53
CA ILE A 92 -13.96 -5.17 -0.26
C ILE A 92 -14.84 -5.38 -1.48
N TYR A 93 -16.02 -5.96 -1.27
CA TYR A 93 -17.03 -6.24 -2.29
C TYR A 93 -18.25 -5.37 -2.11
N TRP A 94 -18.64 -4.64 -3.16
CA TRP A 94 -19.92 -3.94 -3.21
C TRP A 94 -21.00 -4.93 -3.63
N ILE A 95 -21.78 -5.40 -2.67
CA ILE A 95 -22.80 -6.42 -2.88
C ILE A 95 -24.20 -5.84 -2.97
N ASN A 96 -25.09 -6.56 -3.67
CA ASN A 96 -26.53 -6.26 -3.65
C ASN A 96 -27.16 -6.83 -2.37
N ASP A 97 -28.21 -6.17 -1.87
CA ASP A 97 -28.89 -6.57 -0.64
C ASP A 97 -29.43 -8.01 -0.70
N GLU A 98 -29.94 -8.41 -1.85
CA GLU A 98 -30.47 -9.75 -2.09
C GLU A 98 -29.43 -10.87 -1.91
N TRP A 99 -28.13 -10.57 -2.02
CA TRP A 99 -27.05 -11.57 -1.86
C TRP A 99 -26.54 -11.67 -0.41
N THR A 100 -26.92 -10.74 0.45
CA THR A 100 -26.38 -10.65 1.81
C THR A 100 -26.62 -11.94 2.58
N LYS A 101 -27.84 -12.50 2.51
CA LYS A 101 -28.18 -13.74 3.20
C LYS A 101 -27.31 -14.90 2.74
N GLU A 102 -27.18 -15.10 1.44
CA GLU A 102 -26.35 -16.15 0.84
C GLU A 102 -24.90 -16.00 1.29
N PHE A 103 -24.34 -14.78 1.21
CA PHE A 103 -22.93 -14.54 1.51
C PHE A 103 -22.60 -14.71 2.99
N VAL A 104 -23.55 -14.43 3.88
CA VAL A 104 -23.43 -14.72 5.33
C VAL A 104 -23.47 -16.22 5.57
N GLU A 105 -24.45 -16.94 5.00
CA GLU A 105 -24.61 -18.40 5.16
C GLU A 105 -23.38 -19.17 4.63
N GLN A 106 -22.80 -18.71 3.52
CA GLN A 106 -21.57 -19.28 2.95
C GLN A 106 -20.29 -18.82 3.65
N LYS A 107 -20.39 -17.91 4.64
CA LYS A 107 -19.25 -17.32 5.36
C LYS A 107 -18.27 -16.57 4.45
N TYR A 108 -18.77 -16.00 3.37
CA TYR A 108 -17.99 -15.15 2.47
C TYR A 108 -17.73 -13.78 3.06
N ILE A 109 -18.65 -13.28 3.87
CA ILE A 109 -18.56 -11.99 4.56
C ILE A 109 -18.73 -12.19 6.06
N LYS A 110 -18.23 -11.25 6.84
CA LYS A 110 -18.35 -11.22 8.30
C LYS A 110 -18.86 -9.88 8.79
N ALA A 111 -19.50 -9.87 9.96
CA ALA A 111 -19.88 -8.64 10.64
C ALA A 111 -18.64 -7.78 10.94
N LEU A 112 -18.81 -6.44 10.86
CA LEU A 112 -17.79 -5.45 11.19
C LEU A 112 -18.00 -4.84 12.58
N ASP A 113 -19.17 -5.08 13.18
CA ASP A 113 -19.53 -4.77 14.55
C ASP A 113 -18.94 -5.86 15.45
N GLY A 114 -17.85 -5.56 16.10
CA GLY A 114 -17.16 -6.46 17.02
C GLY A 114 -16.93 -5.83 18.38
#